data_80ae8803873f7bf5e01004a5a00a5be4
#
_entry.id   80ae8803873f7bf5e01004a5a00a5be4
#
_cell.length_a   1.000
_cell.length_b   1.000
_cell.length_c   1.000
_cell.angle_alpha   90.00
_cell.angle_beta   90.00
_cell.angle_gamma   90.00
#
_symmetry.space_group_name_H-M   'P 1'
#
loop_
_entity.id
_entity.type
_entity.pdbx_description
1 polymer ?
#
loop_
_entity_poly.entity_id
_entity_poly.type
_entity_poly.pdbx_seq_one_letter_code
_entity_poly.pdbx_strand_id
1 'polypeptide(L)'
;VPIAGLTSKKYADELRKGISLDAVGSKIPAGNPLPFGSGGTSHLSVIDKNGNIVALTQTINYFFGSGVLVPGTGILLNNEMDDLNPKPGTSNSIEPKKRPLSSMSPTIMLKDGKPFLSVGSPGATRIITALTQIIVNVVDFRMNIQDAIDSPRIHCMTDTIFMESSIPKDVQAALAAKGHKLTVRGPVDLYFGGAQAV
;
A
#
# COMPACT_ATOMS: atom_id res chain seq x y z
N VAL A 1 0.32 6.15 -19.80
CA VAL A 1 0.35 6.78 -18.48
C VAL A 1 1.42 7.85 -18.48
N PRO A 2 1.11 9.11 -18.11
CA PRO A 2 2.07 10.22 -18.13
C PRO A 2 3.00 10.16 -16.91
N ILE A 3 3.93 9.19 -16.89
CA ILE A 3 4.80 8.90 -15.74
C ILE A 3 5.60 10.14 -15.31
N ALA A 4 6.23 10.85 -16.26
CA ALA A 4 7.02 12.04 -15.95
C ALA A 4 6.20 13.15 -15.24
N GLY A 5 4.93 13.30 -15.61
CA GLY A 5 4.01 14.22 -14.93
C GLY A 5 3.66 13.76 -13.51
N LEU A 6 3.28 12.48 -13.39
CA LEU A 6 2.86 11.90 -12.09
C LEU A 6 3.99 11.87 -11.05
N THR A 7 5.25 11.74 -11.49
CA THR A 7 6.42 11.72 -10.60
C THR A 7 7.06 13.10 -10.42
N SER A 8 6.51 14.16 -11.01
CA SER A 8 7.09 15.51 -10.90
C SER A 8 6.78 16.15 -9.55
N LYS A 9 7.78 16.83 -8.98
CA LYS A 9 7.58 17.65 -7.75
C LYS A 9 6.52 18.73 -7.96
N LYS A 10 6.47 19.32 -9.16
CA LYS A 10 5.48 20.35 -9.52
C LYS A 10 4.05 19.82 -9.39
N TYR A 11 3.79 18.62 -9.88
CA TYR A 11 2.47 17.98 -9.73
C TYR A 11 2.14 17.67 -8.27
N ALA A 12 3.10 17.15 -7.51
CA ALA A 12 2.94 16.91 -6.08
C ALA A 12 2.63 18.23 -5.32
N ASP A 13 3.29 19.33 -5.66
CA ASP A 13 3.05 20.63 -5.05
C ASP A 13 1.65 21.18 -5.39
N GLU A 14 1.16 20.95 -6.60
CA GLU A 14 -0.22 21.32 -6.97
C GLU A 14 -1.25 20.52 -6.16
N LEU A 15 -1.06 19.20 -6.02
CA LEU A 15 -1.94 18.37 -5.21
C LEU A 15 -1.92 18.80 -3.73
N ARG A 16 -0.74 19.17 -3.21
CA ARG A 16 -0.58 19.61 -1.82
C ARG A 16 -1.37 20.87 -1.49
N LYS A 17 -1.56 21.78 -2.45
CA LYS A 17 -2.35 23.02 -2.27
C LYS A 17 -3.82 22.74 -1.91
N GLY A 18 -4.33 21.59 -2.31
CA GLY A 18 -5.71 21.16 -1.97
C GLY A 18 -5.85 20.48 -0.61
N ILE A 19 -4.75 20.27 0.14
CA ILE A 19 -4.75 19.64 1.44
C ILE A 19 -4.88 20.69 2.53
N SER A 20 -5.94 20.61 3.33
CA SER A 20 -6.11 21.40 4.55
C SER A 20 -5.55 20.63 5.75
N LEU A 21 -4.79 21.29 6.61
CA LEU A 21 -4.34 20.73 7.89
C LEU A 21 -5.39 20.89 9.00
N ASP A 22 -6.40 21.72 8.77
CA ASP A 22 -7.39 22.10 9.81
C ASP A 22 -8.75 21.45 9.64
N ALA A 23 -9.06 20.98 8.44
CA ALA A 23 -10.35 20.33 8.15
C ALA A 23 -10.25 19.32 7.00
N VAL A 24 -11.20 18.39 6.97
CA VAL A 24 -11.35 17.47 5.82
C VAL A 24 -11.78 18.25 4.58
N GLY A 25 -11.00 18.15 3.51
CA GLY A 25 -11.35 18.73 2.22
C GLY A 25 -12.62 18.09 1.64
N SER A 26 -13.45 18.91 1.00
CA SER A 26 -14.63 18.42 0.29
C SER A 26 -14.20 17.67 -0.98
N LYS A 27 -14.58 16.41 -1.11
CA LYS A 27 -14.43 15.53 -2.29
C LYS A 27 -13.05 15.55 -2.93
N ILE A 28 -12.26 14.55 -2.63
CA ILE A 28 -11.14 14.14 -3.48
C ILE A 28 -11.73 13.32 -4.63
N PRO A 29 -11.72 13.82 -5.88
CA PRO A 29 -12.22 13.03 -7.00
C PRO A 29 -11.18 12.00 -7.36
N ALA A 30 -11.54 10.81 -7.39
CA ALA A 30 -11.06 9.62 -8.07
C ALA A 30 -10.87 8.43 -7.14
N GLY A 31 -11.27 7.31 -7.64
CA GLY A 31 -11.01 5.99 -7.11
C GLY A 31 -12.24 5.38 -6.48
N ASN A 32 -12.78 4.40 -7.15
CA ASN A 32 -13.60 3.39 -6.52
C ASN A 32 -12.67 2.29 -6.07
N PRO A 33 -12.28 2.22 -4.80
CA PRO A 33 -11.57 1.06 -4.29
C PRO A 33 -12.62 -0.01 -4.03
N LEU A 34 -12.59 -1.04 -4.84
CA LEU A 34 -13.35 -2.25 -4.58
C LEU A 34 -13.10 -2.70 -3.14
N PRO A 35 -14.15 -2.99 -2.40
CA PRO A 35 -14.02 -3.30 -1.00
C PRO A 35 -13.37 -4.67 -0.79
N PHE A 36 -12.22 -4.72 -0.09
CA PHE A 36 -11.95 -5.75 0.89
C PHE A 36 -11.42 -7.11 0.46
N GLY A 37 -10.37 -7.17 -0.36
CA GLY A 37 -9.55 -8.38 -0.41
C GLY A 37 -8.29 -8.21 0.44
N SER A 38 -8.17 -8.85 1.58
CA SER A 38 -6.86 -9.20 2.11
C SER A 38 -6.33 -10.32 1.23
N GLY A 39 -5.38 -10.02 0.35
CA GLY A 39 -5.00 -10.93 -0.72
C GLY A 39 -3.98 -11.98 -0.30
N GLY A 40 -3.85 -13.03 -1.09
CA GLY A 40 -2.75 -13.99 -1.05
C GLY A 40 -1.43 -13.38 -1.52
N THR A 41 -1.04 -12.24 -0.98
CA THR A 41 0.19 -11.51 -1.31
C THR A 41 1.25 -11.78 -0.26
N SER A 42 2.50 -11.96 -0.71
CA SER A 42 3.67 -12.08 0.15
C SER A 42 4.78 -11.17 -0.36
N HIS A 43 5.64 -10.73 0.55
CA HIS A 43 6.84 -9.98 0.21
C HIS A 43 8.08 -10.64 0.81
N LEU A 44 9.20 -10.52 0.11
CA LEU A 44 10.52 -10.85 0.64
C LEU A 44 11.54 -9.77 0.26
N SER A 45 12.43 -9.48 1.19
CA SER A 45 13.59 -8.61 1.00
C SER A 45 14.86 -9.40 1.29
N VAL A 46 15.84 -9.29 0.44
CA VAL A 46 17.13 -9.98 0.59
C VAL A 46 18.27 -9.01 0.26
N ILE A 47 19.32 -9.06 1.07
CA ILE A 47 20.60 -8.39 0.77
C ILE A 47 21.73 -9.39 0.95
N ASP A 48 22.68 -9.42 0.03
CA ASP A 48 23.88 -10.24 0.14
C ASP A 48 25.08 -9.43 0.68
N LYS A 49 26.17 -10.13 0.98
CA LYS A 49 27.41 -9.51 1.49
C LYS A 49 28.09 -8.54 0.51
N ASN A 50 27.72 -8.58 -0.78
CA ASN A 50 28.26 -7.71 -1.81
C ASN A 50 27.39 -6.47 -2.02
N GLY A 51 26.26 -6.36 -1.31
CA GLY A 51 25.30 -5.27 -1.46
C GLY A 51 24.33 -5.46 -2.62
N ASN A 52 24.22 -6.65 -3.20
CA ASN A 52 23.12 -6.97 -4.09
C ASN A 52 21.82 -7.06 -3.26
N ILE A 53 20.77 -6.42 -3.75
CA ILE A 53 19.53 -6.30 -3.01
C ILE A 53 18.33 -6.68 -3.88
N VAL A 54 17.39 -7.42 -3.30
CA VAL A 54 16.15 -7.84 -3.95
C VAL A 54 14.96 -7.46 -3.07
N ALA A 55 13.97 -6.86 -3.68
CA ALA A 55 12.64 -6.65 -3.12
C ALA A 55 11.63 -7.35 -4.04
N LEU A 56 10.97 -8.39 -3.57
CA LEU A 56 10.02 -9.16 -4.35
C LEU A 56 8.67 -9.22 -3.64
N THR A 57 7.63 -8.72 -4.32
CA THR A 57 6.25 -8.93 -3.90
C THR A 57 5.56 -9.84 -4.91
N GLN A 58 4.99 -10.93 -4.42
CA GLN A 58 4.30 -11.94 -5.23
C GLN A 58 2.88 -12.13 -4.71
N THR A 59 1.94 -12.33 -5.62
CA THR A 59 0.52 -12.50 -5.25
C THR A 59 -0.19 -13.49 -6.17
N ILE A 60 -1.26 -14.07 -5.66
CA ILE A 60 -2.31 -14.73 -6.43
C ILE A 60 -3.63 -13.96 -6.32
N ASN A 61 -3.56 -12.69 -5.90
CA ASN A 61 -4.60 -11.74 -5.61
C ASN A 61 -5.38 -12.11 -4.33
N TYR A 62 -6.48 -12.84 -4.38
CA TYR A 62 -7.23 -13.23 -3.17
C TYR A 62 -6.64 -14.46 -2.47
N PHE A 63 -7.05 -14.70 -1.22
CA PHE A 63 -6.82 -15.98 -0.56
C PHE A 63 -7.34 -17.10 -1.45
N PHE A 64 -6.49 -18.09 -1.74
CA PHE A 64 -6.76 -19.15 -2.68
C PHE A 64 -6.97 -18.72 -4.15
N GLY A 65 -6.64 -17.49 -4.53
CA GLY A 65 -6.71 -16.98 -5.90
C GLY A 65 -8.07 -17.23 -6.55
N SER A 66 -8.09 -17.94 -7.67
CA SER A 66 -9.32 -18.37 -8.35
C SER A 66 -10.02 -19.58 -7.71
N GLY A 67 -9.46 -20.19 -6.67
CA GLY A 67 -9.93 -21.46 -6.09
C GLY A 67 -9.65 -22.67 -6.97
N VAL A 68 -8.95 -22.51 -8.08
CA VAL A 68 -8.63 -23.59 -9.03
C VAL A 68 -7.25 -24.16 -8.73
N LEU A 69 -7.20 -25.42 -8.34
CA LEU A 69 -5.96 -26.18 -8.17
C LEU A 69 -5.67 -26.96 -9.45
N VAL A 70 -4.47 -26.83 -9.99
CA VAL A 70 -4.05 -27.60 -11.17
C VAL A 70 -3.76 -29.06 -10.75
N PRO A 71 -4.51 -30.03 -11.28
CA PRO A 71 -4.35 -31.44 -10.87
C PRO A 71 -2.91 -31.94 -11.04
N GLY A 72 -2.42 -32.66 -10.03
CA GLY A 72 -1.08 -33.28 -10.05
C GLY A 72 0.09 -32.33 -9.81
N THR A 73 -0.12 -31.01 -9.66
CA THR A 73 0.97 -30.03 -9.51
C THR A 73 1.01 -29.37 -8.13
N GLY A 74 -0.11 -29.30 -7.42
CA GLY A 74 -0.25 -28.52 -6.20
C GLY A 74 -0.28 -26.98 -6.44
N ILE A 75 -0.33 -26.53 -7.69
CA ILE A 75 -0.34 -25.10 -8.06
C ILE A 75 -1.77 -24.56 -7.99
N LEU A 76 -1.96 -23.54 -7.18
CA LEU A 76 -3.20 -22.77 -7.09
C LEU A 76 -3.13 -21.59 -8.06
N LEU A 77 -4.13 -21.44 -8.92
CA LEU A 77 -4.17 -20.37 -9.92
C LEU A 77 -4.62 -19.04 -9.28
N ASN A 78 -4.03 -17.95 -9.74
CA ASN A 78 -4.42 -16.60 -9.34
C ASN A 78 -5.79 -16.19 -9.92
N ASN A 79 -6.35 -15.10 -9.42
CA ASN A 79 -7.52 -14.41 -9.99
C ASN A 79 -7.22 -12.94 -10.34
N GLU A 80 -6.01 -12.65 -10.83
CA GLU A 80 -5.55 -11.29 -11.15
C GLU A 80 -6.40 -10.55 -12.19
N MET A 81 -7.19 -11.26 -12.97
CA MET A 81 -8.12 -10.62 -13.90
C MET A 81 -9.20 -9.79 -13.22
N ASP A 82 -9.46 -10.04 -11.93
CA ASP A 82 -10.38 -9.25 -11.12
C ASP A 82 -9.88 -7.80 -10.90
N ASP A 83 -8.57 -7.58 -11.01
CA ASP A 83 -7.96 -6.26 -10.95
C ASP A 83 -8.08 -5.45 -12.26
N LEU A 84 -8.64 -6.04 -13.31
CA LEU A 84 -9.00 -5.32 -14.53
C LEU A 84 -10.44 -4.78 -14.41
N ASN A 85 -10.67 -3.61 -15.04
CA ASN A 85 -12.01 -3.03 -15.09
C ASN A 85 -12.85 -3.74 -16.15
N PRO A 86 -14.00 -4.35 -15.80
CA PRO A 86 -14.87 -5.00 -16.76
C PRO A 86 -15.54 -4.02 -17.74
N LYS A 87 -15.56 -2.71 -17.42
CA LYS A 87 -16.13 -1.70 -18.30
C LYS A 87 -15.18 -1.39 -19.46
N PRO A 88 -15.59 -1.61 -20.73
CA PRO A 88 -14.77 -1.29 -21.88
C PRO A 88 -14.39 0.21 -21.97
N GLY A 89 -13.27 0.50 -22.63
CA GLY A 89 -12.84 1.87 -22.93
C GLY A 89 -12.23 2.64 -21.77
N THR A 90 -11.98 2.00 -20.62
CA THR A 90 -11.22 2.60 -19.53
C THR A 90 -9.73 2.26 -19.62
N SER A 91 -8.87 3.03 -18.96
CA SER A 91 -7.42 2.79 -18.98
C SER A 91 -7.03 1.37 -18.52
N ASN A 92 -7.83 0.77 -17.61
CA ASN A 92 -7.60 -0.56 -17.06
C ASN A 92 -8.67 -1.58 -17.52
N SER A 93 -9.34 -1.36 -18.65
CA SER A 93 -10.32 -2.32 -19.20
C SER A 93 -9.67 -3.63 -19.62
N ILE A 94 -10.46 -4.70 -19.63
CA ILE A 94 -10.02 -6.01 -20.11
C ILE A 94 -9.74 -5.93 -21.61
N GLU A 95 -8.49 -6.15 -22.00
CA GLU A 95 -8.05 -6.18 -23.39
C GLU A 95 -6.86 -7.14 -23.54
N PRO A 96 -6.62 -7.70 -24.74
CA PRO A 96 -5.46 -8.56 -24.97
C PRO A 96 -4.13 -7.86 -24.63
N LYS A 97 -3.21 -8.59 -23.99
CA LYS A 97 -1.86 -8.11 -23.63
C LYS A 97 -1.82 -6.99 -22.58
N LYS A 98 -2.92 -6.60 -21.98
CA LYS A 98 -2.93 -5.69 -20.83
C LYS A 98 -2.48 -6.38 -19.55
N ARG A 99 -1.82 -5.62 -18.71
CA ARG A 99 -1.50 -6.00 -17.33
C ARG A 99 -2.58 -5.44 -16.41
N PRO A 100 -3.04 -6.19 -15.42
CA PRO A 100 -3.96 -5.69 -14.41
C PRO A 100 -3.32 -4.57 -13.58
N LEU A 101 -4.15 -3.76 -12.94
CA LEU A 101 -3.73 -2.82 -11.91
C LEU A 101 -3.03 -3.58 -10.78
N SER A 102 -2.01 -3.00 -10.19
CA SER A 102 -1.38 -3.54 -9.00
C SER A 102 -1.04 -2.44 -8.01
N SER A 103 -1.30 -2.68 -6.73
CA SER A 103 -0.85 -1.87 -5.61
C SER A 103 0.45 -2.38 -4.98
N MET A 104 0.99 -3.50 -5.45
CA MET A 104 2.28 -4.02 -4.99
C MET A 104 3.38 -3.00 -5.26
N SER A 105 4.14 -2.69 -4.22
CA SER A 105 5.16 -1.63 -4.22
C SER A 105 6.45 -2.12 -3.57
N PRO A 106 7.10 -3.17 -4.13
CA PRO A 106 8.42 -3.56 -3.65
C PRO A 106 9.36 -2.37 -3.82
N THR A 107 10.02 -1.96 -2.74
CA THR A 107 10.80 -0.72 -2.71
C THR A 107 12.22 -1.00 -2.28
N ILE A 108 13.18 -0.48 -3.03
CA ILE A 108 14.60 -0.42 -2.68
C ILE A 108 15.00 1.05 -2.58
N MET A 109 15.62 1.41 -1.47
CA MET A 109 16.15 2.76 -1.25
C MET A 109 17.68 2.70 -1.20
N LEU A 110 18.27 3.68 -1.82
CA LEU A 110 19.73 3.89 -1.78
C LEU A 110 20.03 5.18 -1.03
N LYS A 111 21.09 5.15 -0.22
CA LYS A 111 21.69 6.33 0.40
C LYS A 111 23.13 6.43 -0.04
N ASP A 112 23.50 7.56 -0.64
CA ASP A 112 24.84 7.81 -1.19
C ASP A 112 25.30 6.70 -2.17
N GLY A 113 24.35 6.21 -3.00
CA GLY A 113 24.57 5.16 -3.99
C GLY A 113 24.69 3.75 -3.44
N LYS A 114 24.50 3.55 -2.13
CA LYS A 114 24.58 2.24 -1.47
C LYS A 114 23.18 1.77 -1.01
N PRO A 115 22.91 0.46 -0.95
CA PRO A 115 21.70 -0.07 -0.35
C PRO A 115 21.48 0.48 1.05
N PHE A 116 20.27 0.99 1.30
CA PHE A 116 19.88 1.55 2.60
C PHE A 116 18.70 0.82 3.20
N LEU A 117 17.73 0.46 2.39
CA LEU A 117 16.50 -0.21 2.82
C LEU A 117 15.90 -0.97 1.65
N SER A 118 15.45 -2.19 1.91
CA SER A 118 14.51 -2.92 1.06
C SER A 118 13.27 -3.21 1.87
N VAL A 119 12.10 -2.88 1.35
CA VAL A 119 10.83 -3.04 2.07
C VAL A 119 9.68 -3.31 1.12
N GLY A 120 8.74 -4.10 1.58
CA GLY A 120 7.46 -4.32 0.92
C GLY A 120 6.46 -4.99 1.87
N SER A 121 5.22 -5.13 1.41
CA SER A 121 4.15 -5.65 2.25
C SER A 121 3.07 -6.33 1.40
N PRO A 122 2.39 -7.36 1.89
CA PRO A 122 1.03 -7.69 1.50
C PRO A 122 0.06 -6.62 2.00
N GLY A 123 -1.19 -6.61 1.48
CA GLY A 123 -2.22 -5.72 2.04
C GLY A 123 -3.14 -5.05 0.99
N ALA A 124 -3.13 -5.49 -0.26
CA ALA A 124 -3.91 -4.91 -1.36
C ALA A 124 -3.68 -3.38 -1.46
N THR A 125 -4.72 -2.57 -1.58
CA THR A 125 -4.60 -1.10 -1.70
C THR A 125 -3.90 -0.44 -0.51
N ARG A 126 -3.87 -1.09 0.68
CA ARG A 126 -3.20 -0.59 1.89
C ARG A 126 -1.68 -0.68 1.83
N ILE A 127 -1.13 -1.48 0.91
CA ILE A 127 0.34 -1.60 0.72
C ILE A 127 0.97 -0.21 0.57
N ILE A 128 0.41 0.64 -0.28
CA ILE A 128 0.95 1.96 -0.59
C ILE A 128 1.04 2.82 0.67
N THR A 129 -0.05 2.92 1.43
CA THR A 129 -0.08 3.75 2.64
C THR A 129 0.75 3.18 3.77
N ALA A 130 0.79 1.85 3.94
CA ALA A 130 1.62 1.20 4.95
C ALA A 130 3.11 1.44 4.68
N LEU A 131 3.56 1.21 3.45
CA LEU A 131 4.96 1.44 3.08
C LEU A 131 5.35 2.91 3.18
N THR A 132 4.47 3.84 2.79
CA THR A 132 4.72 5.27 2.94
C THR A 132 4.98 5.63 4.40
N GLN A 133 4.16 5.16 5.34
CA GLN A 133 4.34 5.42 6.77
C GLN A 133 5.64 4.80 7.30
N ILE A 134 5.95 3.55 6.93
CA ILE A 134 7.20 2.90 7.34
C ILE A 134 8.41 3.69 6.83
N ILE A 135 8.41 4.10 5.55
CA ILE A 135 9.51 4.87 4.95
C ILE A 135 9.67 6.22 5.64
N VAL A 136 8.57 6.94 5.91
CA VAL A 136 8.59 8.22 6.64
C VAL A 136 9.15 8.03 8.05
N ASN A 137 8.72 6.97 8.75
CA ASN A 137 9.23 6.65 10.09
C ASN A 137 10.76 6.43 10.07
N VAL A 138 11.28 5.72 9.08
CA VAL A 138 12.73 5.46 8.97
C VAL A 138 13.48 6.73 8.54
N VAL A 139 12.99 7.45 7.53
CA VAL A 139 13.74 8.55 6.89
C VAL A 139 13.63 9.86 7.68
N ASP A 140 12.40 10.24 8.05
CA ASP A 140 12.13 11.54 8.66
C ASP A 140 12.21 11.46 10.19
N PHE A 141 11.64 10.40 10.79
CA PHE A 141 11.65 10.23 12.25
C PHE A 141 12.84 9.43 12.78
N ARG A 142 13.72 8.92 11.89
CA ARG A 142 14.96 8.23 12.26
C ARG A 142 14.73 6.96 13.10
N MET A 143 13.57 6.34 12.98
CA MET A 143 13.29 5.08 13.64
C MET A 143 14.11 3.95 13.05
N ASN A 144 14.49 2.96 13.86
CA ASN A 144 14.99 1.72 13.30
C ASN A 144 13.87 0.98 12.54
N ILE A 145 14.23 0.07 11.66
CA ILE A 145 13.25 -0.55 10.75
C ILE A 145 12.20 -1.39 11.49
N GLN A 146 12.58 -2.05 12.58
CA GLN A 146 11.64 -2.85 13.37
C GLN A 146 10.59 -1.96 14.03
N ASP A 147 11.02 -0.90 14.72
CA ASP A 147 10.10 0.05 15.35
C ASP A 147 9.20 0.74 14.31
N ALA A 148 9.75 1.03 13.13
CA ALA A 148 8.98 1.63 12.04
C ALA A 148 7.88 0.69 11.51
N ILE A 149 8.14 -0.62 11.44
CA ILE A 149 7.17 -1.65 11.05
C ILE A 149 6.13 -1.87 12.15
N ASP A 150 6.56 -1.86 13.41
CA ASP A 150 5.69 -2.12 14.57
C ASP A 150 4.85 -0.90 14.95
N SER A 151 5.18 0.29 14.42
CA SER A 151 4.41 1.51 14.66
C SER A 151 2.97 1.37 14.15
N PRO A 152 1.99 1.91 14.90
CA PRO A 152 0.59 1.86 14.50
C PRO A 152 0.34 2.51 13.14
N ARG A 153 -0.51 1.88 12.35
CA ARG A 153 -0.79 2.29 10.97
C ARG A 153 -2.20 2.82 10.78
N ILE A 154 -2.30 3.71 9.80
CA ILE A 154 -3.57 4.22 9.29
C ILE A 154 -3.69 3.95 7.80
N HIS A 155 -4.93 3.90 7.32
CA HIS A 155 -5.25 3.87 5.90
C HIS A 155 -6.51 4.69 5.66
N CYS A 156 -6.43 5.65 4.75
CA CYS A 156 -7.60 6.41 4.33
C CYS A 156 -8.06 5.94 2.96
N MET A 157 -9.31 5.56 2.89
CA MET A 157 -9.97 5.20 1.65
C MET A 157 -11.27 6.01 1.56
N THR A 158 -11.37 6.83 0.52
CA THR A 158 -12.47 7.77 0.33
C THR A 158 -12.58 8.80 1.46
N ASP A 159 -13.49 8.63 2.40
CA ASP A 159 -13.81 9.56 3.50
C ASP A 159 -13.59 8.98 4.91
N THR A 160 -13.10 7.74 4.98
CA THR A 160 -12.95 7.01 6.24
C THR A 160 -11.49 6.67 6.49
N ILE A 161 -10.98 7.02 7.67
CA ILE A 161 -9.68 6.60 8.16
C ILE A 161 -9.85 5.31 8.97
N PHE A 162 -9.29 4.23 8.46
CA PHE A 162 -9.05 3.01 9.21
C PHE A 162 -7.76 3.17 10.00
N MET A 163 -7.75 2.77 11.26
CA MET A 163 -6.58 2.91 12.12
C MET A 163 -6.48 1.79 13.15
N GLU A 164 -5.23 1.48 13.54
CA GLU A 164 -4.98 0.56 14.64
C GLU A 164 -5.32 1.21 15.98
N SER A 165 -5.85 0.43 16.93
CA SER A 165 -6.30 0.93 18.24
C SER A 165 -5.18 1.38 19.15
N SER A 166 -3.93 1.02 18.83
CA SER A 166 -2.72 1.46 19.51
C SER A 166 -2.35 2.94 19.24
N ILE A 167 -3.01 3.59 18.27
CA ILE A 167 -2.92 5.05 18.11
C ILE A 167 -3.53 5.73 19.34
N PRO A 168 -2.85 6.73 19.95
CA PRO A 168 -3.31 7.40 21.18
C PRO A 168 -4.73 7.97 21.04
N LYS A 169 -5.53 7.90 22.10
CA LYS A 169 -6.94 8.33 22.09
C LYS A 169 -7.12 9.82 21.84
N ASP A 170 -6.21 10.65 22.30
CA ASP A 170 -6.17 12.08 22.05
C ASP A 170 -5.95 12.38 20.56
N VAL A 171 -5.07 11.62 19.90
CA VAL A 171 -4.85 11.72 18.43
C VAL A 171 -6.11 11.30 17.68
N GLN A 172 -6.77 10.19 18.09
CA GLN A 172 -8.04 9.77 17.52
C GLN A 172 -9.10 10.86 17.65
N ALA A 173 -9.23 11.46 18.84
CA ALA A 173 -10.18 12.54 19.10
C ALA A 173 -9.87 13.80 18.28
N ALA A 174 -8.59 14.17 18.13
CA ALA A 174 -8.17 15.30 17.33
C ALA A 174 -8.50 15.10 15.84
N LEU A 175 -8.32 13.90 15.30
CA LEU A 175 -8.70 13.59 13.92
C LEU A 175 -10.23 13.65 13.74
N ALA A 176 -11.01 13.12 14.68
CA ALA A 176 -12.46 13.20 14.65
C ALA A 176 -12.95 14.64 14.71
N ALA A 177 -12.34 15.50 15.54
CA ALA A 177 -12.65 16.91 15.64
C ALA A 177 -12.40 17.69 14.35
N LYS A 178 -11.46 17.22 13.50
CA LYS A 178 -11.21 17.79 12.15
C LYS A 178 -12.24 17.31 11.11
N GLY A 179 -13.18 16.47 11.47
CA GLY A 179 -14.27 15.97 10.61
C GLY A 179 -13.94 14.62 9.92
N HIS A 180 -12.85 13.94 10.31
CA HIS A 180 -12.56 12.62 9.77
C HIS A 180 -13.50 11.57 10.36
N LYS A 181 -14.02 10.70 9.52
CA LYS A 181 -14.68 9.45 9.98
C LYS A 181 -13.62 8.43 10.32
N LEU A 182 -13.70 7.87 11.51
CA LEU A 182 -12.71 6.91 12.00
C LEU A 182 -13.31 5.52 12.14
N THR A 183 -12.57 4.52 11.69
CA THR A 183 -12.83 3.10 11.97
C THR A 183 -11.61 2.53 12.68
N VAL A 184 -11.77 2.31 13.98
CA VAL A 184 -10.70 1.76 14.83
C VAL A 184 -10.75 0.23 14.77
N ARG A 185 -9.62 -0.38 14.48
CA ARG A 185 -9.42 -1.83 14.34
C ARG A 185 -8.64 -2.39 15.53
N GLY A 186 -8.13 -3.62 15.42
CA GLY A 186 -7.28 -4.22 16.44
C GLY A 186 -5.98 -3.45 16.72
N PRO A 187 -5.26 -3.77 17.80
CA PRO A 187 -3.99 -3.10 18.14
C PRO A 187 -2.87 -3.41 17.13
N VAL A 188 -2.89 -4.60 16.55
CA VAL A 188 -2.13 -5.03 15.38
C VAL A 188 -3.11 -5.78 14.49
N ASP A 189 -3.38 -5.27 13.31
CA ASP A 189 -4.42 -5.83 12.47
C ASP A 189 -3.87 -6.18 11.08
N LEU A 190 -4.06 -7.42 10.67
CA LEU A 190 -3.67 -7.91 9.33
C LEU A 190 -4.27 -7.10 8.18
N TYR A 191 -5.32 -6.33 8.47
CA TYR A 191 -5.89 -5.37 7.51
C TYR A 191 -4.83 -4.43 6.93
N PHE A 192 -3.85 -4.01 7.73
CA PHE A 192 -2.77 -3.11 7.30
C PHE A 192 -1.58 -3.83 6.68
N GLY A 193 -1.69 -5.13 6.45
CA GLY A 193 -0.63 -5.98 5.92
C GLY A 193 0.43 -6.35 6.94
N GLY A 194 1.46 -7.05 6.48
CA GLY A 194 2.62 -7.46 7.27
C GLY A 194 3.90 -7.13 6.50
N ALA A 195 4.51 -5.99 6.77
CA ALA A 195 5.70 -5.56 6.06
C ALA A 195 6.93 -6.43 6.40
N GLN A 196 7.75 -6.69 5.39
CA GLN A 196 9.06 -7.31 5.53
C GLN A 196 10.10 -6.35 4.97
N ALA A 197 11.24 -6.24 5.67
CA ALA A 197 12.31 -5.33 5.28
C ALA A 197 13.69 -5.84 5.69
N VAL A 198 14.71 -5.30 5.05
CA VAL A 198 16.12 -5.48 5.37
C VAL A 198 16.89 -4.20 5.04
#